data_91847769c7a4c91352ce108a31bdee91
#
_entry.id   91847769c7a4c91352ce108a31bdee91
#
_cell.length_a   1.000
_cell.length_b   1.000
_cell.length_c   1.000
_cell.angle_alpha   90.00
_cell.angle_beta   90.00
_cell.angle_gamma   90.00
#
_symmetry.space_group_name_H-M   'P 1'
#
loop_
_entity.id
_entity.type
_entity.pdbx_description
1 polymer ?
#
loop_
_entity_poly.entity_id
_entity_poly.type
_entity_poly.pdbx_seq_one_letter_code
_entity_poly.pdbx_strand_id
1 'polypeptide(L)'
;MRPCCLFQKKGIIALAGILTALVLPHRGAQADPSKYPEFAQQSLADNVPLALINIEDLVAELKSGIKPLIIDVRTQEEFREVHILGATSAPLAEFKDYLKSIPRDRPVVLY
;
A
#
# COMPACT_ATOMS: atom_id res chain seq x y z
N MET A 1 -59.59 61.96 10.00
CA MET A 1 -59.96 60.55 9.99
C MET A 1 -58.83 59.73 9.37
N ARG A 2 -58.10 58.98 10.15
CA ARG A 2 -57.02 58.21 9.69
C ARG A 2 -57.24 56.71 10.06
N PRO A 3 -57.26 55.79 9.13
CA PRO A 3 -57.31 54.39 9.47
C PRO A 3 -55.88 53.87 9.85
N CYS A 4 -55.87 53.15 10.94
CA CYS A 4 -54.71 52.52 11.58
C CYS A 4 -54.30 51.34 10.75
N CYS A 5 -53.02 51.36 10.23
CA CYS A 5 -52.43 50.19 9.60
C CYS A 5 -51.90 49.23 10.67
N LEU A 6 -52.60 48.14 10.80
CA LEU A 6 -52.12 47.00 11.62
C LEU A 6 -50.97 46.30 10.89
N PHE A 7 -49.75 46.48 11.40
CA PHE A 7 -48.55 45.75 10.88
C PHE A 7 -48.46 44.39 11.55
N GLN A 8 -48.90 43.38 10.84
CA GLN A 8 -48.82 42.00 11.31
C GLN A 8 -47.39 41.44 11.10
N LYS A 9 -46.65 41.35 12.19
CA LYS A 9 -45.32 40.70 12.19
C LYS A 9 -45.52 39.20 12.01
N LYS A 10 -45.21 38.69 10.82
CA LYS A 10 -45.04 37.25 10.57
C LYS A 10 -43.76 36.80 11.23
N GLY A 11 -43.87 35.99 12.29
CA GLY A 11 -42.75 35.35 12.94
C GLY A 11 -42.12 34.33 12.00
N ILE A 12 -40.86 34.53 11.68
CA ILE A 12 -40.02 33.55 10.97
C ILE A 12 -39.58 32.53 12.03
N ILE A 13 -40.18 31.35 12.00
CA ILE A 13 -39.71 30.22 12.78
C ILE A 13 -38.47 29.69 12.04
N ALA A 14 -37.28 30.05 12.53
CA ALA A 14 -36.04 29.46 12.08
C ALA A 14 -35.97 28.02 12.59
N LEU A 15 -36.22 27.08 11.69
CA LEU A 15 -36.00 25.65 11.95
C LEU A 15 -34.49 25.40 11.94
N ALA A 16 -33.85 25.47 13.11
CA ALA A 16 -32.45 25.05 13.26
C ALA A 16 -32.40 23.52 13.16
N GLY A 17 -32.16 23.03 11.93
CA GLY A 17 -31.87 21.63 11.70
C GLY A 17 -30.54 21.28 12.33
N ILE A 18 -30.55 20.55 13.46
CA ILE A 18 -29.38 19.97 14.06
C ILE A 18 -28.96 18.78 13.17
N LEU A 19 -27.99 19.02 12.28
CA LEU A 19 -27.34 17.99 11.51
C LEU A 19 -26.40 17.22 12.45
N THR A 20 -26.94 16.23 13.15
CA THR A 20 -26.16 15.26 13.90
C THR A 20 -25.37 14.41 12.91
N ALA A 21 -24.12 14.81 12.64
CA ALA A 21 -23.16 13.97 11.92
C ALA A 21 -22.97 12.69 12.73
N LEU A 22 -23.53 11.59 12.27
CA LEU A 22 -23.31 10.26 12.80
C LEU A 22 -21.86 9.88 12.51
N VAL A 23 -20.95 10.20 13.42
CA VAL A 23 -19.58 9.74 13.36
C VAL A 23 -19.59 8.26 13.68
N LEU A 24 -19.70 7.43 12.65
CA LEU A 24 -19.49 5.99 12.79
C LEU A 24 -18.03 5.78 13.17
N PRO A 25 -17.75 5.08 14.28
CA PRO A 25 -16.38 4.72 14.60
C PRO A 25 -15.85 3.84 13.45
N HIS A 26 -14.86 4.35 12.72
CA HIS A 26 -14.13 3.57 11.76
C HIS A 26 -13.32 2.54 12.58
N ARG A 27 -13.89 1.36 12.74
CA ARG A 27 -13.12 0.21 13.20
C ARG A 27 -12.17 -0.11 12.06
N GLY A 28 -10.95 0.39 12.15
CA GLY A 28 -9.88 -0.09 11.29
C GLY A 28 -9.87 -1.61 11.38
N ALA A 29 -9.94 -2.27 10.23
CA ALA A 29 -9.77 -3.71 10.17
C ALA A 29 -8.35 -4.01 10.67
N GLN A 30 -8.21 -4.35 11.95
CA GLN A 30 -6.97 -4.89 12.47
C GLN A 30 -6.96 -6.38 12.14
N ALA A 31 -6.04 -6.75 11.25
CA ALA A 31 -5.72 -8.15 11.04
C ALA A 31 -5.06 -8.66 12.33
N ASP A 32 -5.68 -9.62 12.96
CA ASP A 32 -5.14 -10.30 14.15
C ASP A 32 -4.61 -11.67 13.72
N PRO A 33 -3.27 -11.80 13.54
CA PRO A 33 -2.68 -13.06 13.05
C PRO A 33 -2.93 -14.23 13.99
N SER A 34 -3.21 -13.99 15.29
CA SER A 34 -3.47 -15.05 16.25
C SER A 34 -4.76 -15.82 15.99
N LYS A 35 -5.70 -15.21 15.22
CA LYS A 35 -6.96 -15.85 14.83
C LYS A 35 -6.83 -16.82 13.67
N TYR A 36 -5.69 -16.77 12.98
CA TYR A 36 -5.43 -17.55 11.77
C TYR A 36 -4.05 -18.20 11.87
N PRO A 37 -3.87 -19.15 12.80
CA PRO A 37 -2.56 -19.77 13.04
C PRO A 37 -2.01 -20.51 11.82
N GLU A 38 -2.87 -20.96 10.91
CA GLU A 38 -2.48 -21.57 9.64
C GLU A 38 -1.81 -20.59 8.68
N PHE A 39 -2.03 -19.28 8.88
CA PHE A 39 -1.40 -18.19 8.12
C PHE A 39 -0.38 -17.44 8.99
N ALA A 40 -0.10 -17.93 10.19
CA ALA A 40 0.94 -17.34 11.04
C ALA A 40 2.24 -17.27 10.24
N GLN A 41 2.86 -16.10 10.23
CA GLN A 41 4.14 -15.90 9.58
C GLN A 41 5.13 -16.98 10.07
N GLN A 42 5.61 -17.79 9.17
CA GLN A 42 6.74 -18.64 9.48
C GLN A 42 7.88 -17.68 9.83
N SER A 43 8.36 -17.74 11.06
CA SER A 43 9.56 -17.02 11.45
C SER A 43 10.67 -17.45 10.49
N LEU A 44 11.34 -16.45 9.87
CA LEU A 44 12.60 -16.75 9.17
C LEU A 44 13.50 -17.51 10.14
N ALA A 45 14.13 -18.56 9.65
CA ALA A 45 15.14 -19.25 10.46
C ALA A 45 16.17 -18.21 10.93
N ASP A 46 16.56 -18.24 12.21
CA ASP A 46 17.44 -17.26 12.84
C ASP A 46 18.79 -17.05 12.13
N ASN A 47 19.13 -17.94 11.21
CA ASN A 47 20.38 -17.96 10.44
C ASN A 47 20.24 -17.39 9.02
N VAL A 48 19.08 -16.87 8.62
CA VAL A 48 18.91 -16.22 7.33
C VAL A 48 19.15 -14.73 7.49
N PRO A 49 20.30 -14.19 7.05
CA PRO A 49 20.53 -12.76 7.12
C PRO A 49 19.58 -12.04 6.15
N LEU A 50 18.78 -11.11 6.67
CA LEU A 50 17.99 -10.23 5.84
C LEU A 50 18.91 -9.13 5.29
N ALA A 51 19.25 -9.20 4.02
CA ALA A 51 20.01 -8.15 3.34
C ALA A 51 19.03 -7.18 2.67
N LEU A 52 18.93 -5.99 3.21
CA LEU A 52 18.14 -4.90 2.61
C LEU A 52 19.09 -3.92 1.91
N ILE A 53 18.72 -3.48 0.73
CA ILE A 53 19.38 -2.40 0.00
C ILE A 53 18.41 -1.23 -0.16
N ASN A 54 18.85 -0.01 0.12
CA ASN A 54 18.06 1.17 -0.19
C ASN A 54 18.25 1.59 -1.65
N ILE A 55 17.40 2.49 -2.14
CA ILE A 55 17.40 2.88 -3.55
C ILE A 55 18.69 3.64 -3.93
N GLU A 56 19.23 4.44 -3.01
CA GLU A 56 20.44 5.22 -3.22
C GLU A 56 21.66 4.32 -3.40
N ASP A 57 21.78 3.28 -2.59
CA ASP A 57 22.85 2.30 -2.66
C ASP A 57 22.73 1.47 -3.95
N LEU A 58 21.52 1.03 -4.31
CA LEU A 58 21.28 0.34 -5.57
C LEU A 58 21.71 1.19 -6.77
N VAL A 59 21.35 2.48 -6.78
CA VAL A 59 21.77 3.40 -7.84
C VAL A 59 23.29 3.59 -7.86
N ALA A 60 23.93 3.65 -6.70
CA ALA A 60 25.38 3.76 -6.61
C ALA A 60 26.08 2.50 -7.17
N GLU A 61 25.59 1.32 -6.85
CA GLU A 61 26.06 0.04 -7.40
C GLU A 61 25.94 0.01 -8.93
N LEU A 62 24.79 0.36 -9.46
CA LEU A 62 24.56 0.43 -10.91
C LEU A 62 25.52 1.40 -11.60
N LYS A 63 25.77 2.58 -11.00
CA LYS A 63 26.73 3.56 -11.53
C LYS A 63 28.19 3.08 -11.45
N SER A 64 28.52 2.24 -10.49
CA SER A 64 29.86 1.63 -10.38
C SER A 64 30.12 0.53 -11.39
N GLY A 65 29.10 0.15 -12.16
CA GLY A 65 29.19 -0.92 -13.17
C GLY A 65 28.75 -2.30 -12.68
N ILE A 66 28.31 -2.42 -11.44
CA ILE A 66 27.66 -3.64 -10.94
C ILE A 66 26.35 -3.82 -11.67
N LYS A 67 26.09 -5.03 -12.15
CA LYS A 67 24.86 -5.36 -12.89
C LYS A 67 24.06 -6.42 -12.14
N PRO A 68 23.33 -6.04 -11.08
CA PRO A 68 22.48 -6.98 -10.38
C PRO A 68 21.36 -7.46 -11.29
N LEU A 69 20.85 -8.67 -11.02
CA LEU A 69 19.58 -9.10 -11.57
C LEU A 69 18.47 -8.48 -10.71
N ILE A 70 17.67 -7.61 -11.28
CA ILE A 70 16.55 -6.97 -10.60
C ILE A 70 15.28 -7.75 -10.95
N ILE A 71 14.55 -8.21 -9.93
CA ILE A 71 13.35 -9.03 -10.08
C ILE A 71 12.19 -8.33 -9.41
N ASP A 72 11.13 -8.08 -10.18
CA ASP A 72 9.85 -7.60 -9.67
C ASP A 72 8.99 -8.81 -9.27
N VAL A 73 8.68 -8.92 -7.98
CA VAL A 73 7.86 -10.01 -7.45
C VAL A 73 6.38 -9.66 -7.29
N ARG A 74 6.01 -8.47 -7.72
CA ARG A 74 4.62 -8.01 -7.74
C ARG A 74 3.81 -8.75 -8.80
N THR A 75 2.54 -8.42 -8.92
CA THR A 75 1.67 -9.01 -9.96
C THR A 75 2.10 -8.59 -11.37
N GLN A 76 1.72 -9.38 -12.35
CA GLN A 76 2.00 -9.08 -13.76
C GLN A 76 1.33 -7.77 -14.23
N GLU A 77 0.19 -7.44 -13.62
CA GLU A 77 -0.54 -6.19 -13.90
C GLU A 77 0.28 -4.98 -13.43
N GLU A 78 0.76 -5.00 -12.19
CA GLU A 78 1.59 -3.93 -11.62
C GLU A 78 2.91 -3.76 -12.39
N PHE A 79 3.53 -4.88 -12.79
CA PHE A 79 4.73 -4.83 -13.62
C PHE A 79 4.47 -4.14 -14.96
N ARG A 80 3.32 -4.39 -15.61
CA ARG A 80 2.97 -3.73 -16.87
C ARG A 80 2.69 -2.24 -16.72
N GLU A 81 2.14 -1.83 -15.58
CA GLU A 81 1.86 -0.42 -15.31
C GLU A 81 3.15 0.37 -15.14
N VAL A 82 4.04 -0.10 -14.28
CA VAL A 82 5.32 0.56 -14.02
C VAL A 82 6.29 -0.43 -13.39
N HIS A 83 7.54 -0.45 -13.85
CA HIS A 83 8.61 -1.27 -13.29
C HIS A 83 9.97 -0.59 -13.44
N ILE A 84 10.97 -1.07 -12.71
CA ILE A 84 12.35 -0.60 -12.84
C ILE A 84 12.89 -1.04 -14.20
N LEU A 85 13.48 -0.12 -14.96
CA LEU A 85 14.03 -0.42 -16.27
C LEU A 85 15.06 -1.56 -16.18
N GLY A 86 14.84 -2.61 -16.97
CA GLY A 86 15.68 -3.81 -16.96
C GLY A 86 15.33 -4.85 -15.91
N ALA A 87 14.28 -4.62 -15.10
CA ALA A 87 13.77 -5.65 -14.21
C ALA A 87 13.07 -6.78 -14.96
N THR A 88 13.12 -7.96 -14.36
CA THR A 88 12.41 -9.16 -14.84
C THR A 88 11.19 -9.39 -13.95
N SER A 89 10.02 -9.64 -14.55
CA SER A 89 8.82 -10.01 -13.80
C SER A 89 8.90 -11.47 -13.37
N ALA A 90 8.73 -11.72 -12.07
CA ALA A 90 8.57 -13.05 -11.50
C ALA A 90 7.61 -12.97 -10.30
N PRO A 91 6.30 -12.96 -10.55
CA PRO A 91 5.29 -12.84 -9.52
C PRO A 91 5.49 -13.83 -8.38
N LEU A 92 5.31 -13.38 -7.14
CA LEU A 92 5.56 -14.18 -5.93
C LEU A 92 4.81 -15.52 -5.95
N ALA A 93 3.61 -15.55 -6.53
CA ALA A 93 2.82 -16.77 -6.67
C ALA A 93 3.52 -17.86 -7.49
N GLU A 94 4.35 -17.46 -8.47
CA GLU A 94 5.06 -18.36 -9.39
C GLU A 94 6.57 -18.41 -9.09
N PHE A 95 7.02 -17.65 -8.10
CA PHE A 95 8.45 -17.42 -7.83
C PHE A 95 9.24 -18.70 -7.54
N LYS A 96 8.58 -19.70 -6.96
CA LYS A 96 9.21 -21.00 -6.67
C LYS A 96 9.77 -21.66 -7.92
N ASP A 97 9.06 -21.58 -9.03
CA ASP A 97 9.52 -22.16 -10.31
C ASP A 97 10.64 -21.33 -10.94
N TYR A 98 10.60 -20.02 -10.71
CA TYR A 98 11.62 -19.09 -11.18
C TYR A 98 12.96 -19.24 -10.44
N LEU A 99 12.97 -19.71 -9.18
CA LEU A 99 14.19 -19.87 -8.37
C LEU A 99 15.30 -20.66 -9.08
N LYS A 100 14.95 -21.63 -9.90
CA LYS A 100 15.92 -22.48 -10.62
C LYS A 100 16.65 -21.73 -11.73
N SER A 101 16.05 -20.66 -12.24
CA SER A 101 16.61 -19.84 -13.33
C SER A 101 17.44 -18.67 -12.82
N ILE A 102 17.44 -18.39 -11.51
CA ILE A 102 18.22 -17.29 -10.93
C ILE A 102 19.71 -17.60 -11.00
N PRO A 103 20.50 -16.76 -11.66
CA PRO A 103 21.95 -16.94 -11.74
C PRO A 103 22.58 -16.75 -10.36
N ARG A 104 23.69 -17.44 -10.12
CA ARG A 104 24.44 -17.38 -8.85
C ARG A 104 25.76 -16.60 -8.98
N ASP A 105 26.01 -16.01 -10.11
CA ASP A 105 27.25 -15.31 -10.47
C ASP A 105 27.16 -13.79 -10.30
N ARG A 106 26.01 -13.27 -9.88
CA ARG A 106 25.76 -11.85 -9.71
C ARG A 106 24.80 -11.57 -8.55
N PRO A 107 24.82 -10.35 -8.00
CA PRO A 107 23.82 -9.94 -7.02
C PRO A 107 22.39 -10.02 -7.58
N VAL A 108 21.44 -10.36 -6.73
CA VAL A 108 20.02 -10.41 -7.06
C VAL A 108 19.27 -9.46 -6.12
N VAL A 109 18.47 -8.59 -6.68
CA VAL A 109 17.65 -7.63 -5.96
C VAL A 109 16.19 -7.93 -6.24
N LEU A 110 15.40 -8.16 -5.21
CA LEU A 110 13.94 -8.34 -5.28
C LEU A 110 13.23 -7.09 -4.81
N TYR A 111 12.11 -6.72 -5.46
CA TYR A 111 11.23 -5.64 -5.02
C TYR A 111 9.76 -5.92 -5.35
#